data_c4adefeecf90285b5bfa08121575fef0
#
_entry.id   c4adefeecf90285b5bfa08121575fef0
#
_cell.length_a   1.000
_cell.length_b   1.000
_cell.length_c   1.000
_cell.angle_alpha   90.00
_cell.angle_beta   90.00
_cell.angle_gamma   90.00
#
_symmetry.space_group_name_H-M   'P 1'
#
loop_
_entity.id
_entity.type
_entity.pdbx_description
1 polymer ?
#
loop_
_entity_poly.entity_id
_entity_poly.type
_entity_poly.pdbx_seq_one_letter_code
_entity_poly.pdbx_strand_id
1 'polypeptide(L)'
;MLTVGIVDDNPLDLDKLELIVGQVTTVELRLKANNAEEVYAFIQETPVDLLITDIEMPGMSGYQLADFIHLNNMNTSVIFVTAKSGYAVHAFELNVHDYILKPYNQERLVQSIERFTDKKEAGKITGRLFIRSGGDLVIIPKDEIIFLERTGRTTTIHTTKDIFESYQSLGELEGDIRESMFIRSHRSFLINLQYVKRFTEYSKKSFEVVFEGTSQKALVTKEKLKYLQENYF
;
A
#
# COMPACT_ATOMS: atom_id res chain seq x y z
N MET A 1 -9.61 5.37 13.59
CA MET A 1 -10.72 4.88 12.77
C MET A 1 -10.33 5.04 11.31
N LEU A 2 -10.70 4.10 10.44
CA LEU A 2 -10.48 4.22 9.01
C LEU A 2 -11.54 5.13 8.38
N THR A 3 -11.15 5.91 7.39
CA THR A 3 -12.04 6.87 6.73
C THR A 3 -12.66 6.26 5.48
N VAL A 4 -13.97 6.40 5.32
CA VAL A 4 -14.73 5.86 4.19
C VAL A 4 -15.40 6.98 3.40
N GLY A 5 -15.32 6.91 2.08
CA GLY A 5 -16.14 7.67 1.15
C GLY A 5 -17.17 6.76 0.49
N ILE A 6 -18.37 7.28 0.25
CA ILE A 6 -19.42 6.58 -0.52
C ILE A 6 -19.90 7.47 -1.66
N VAL A 7 -20.16 6.85 -2.81
CA VAL A 7 -20.72 7.55 -3.97
C VAL A 7 -21.63 6.65 -4.79
N ASP A 8 -22.81 7.16 -5.11
CA ASP A 8 -23.81 6.51 -5.96
C ASP A 8 -24.75 7.59 -6.49
N ASP A 9 -25.05 7.59 -7.78
CA ASP A 9 -25.96 8.57 -8.40
C ASP A 9 -27.44 8.31 -8.07
N ASN A 10 -27.76 7.09 -7.58
CA ASN A 10 -29.07 6.76 -7.07
C ASN A 10 -29.19 7.11 -5.57
N PRO A 11 -30.05 8.08 -5.19
CA PRO A 11 -30.17 8.51 -3.79
C PRO A 11 -30.58 7.39 -2.83
N LEU A 12 -31.39 6.43 -3.27
CA LEU A 12 -31.83 5.30 -2.42
C LEU A 12 -30.68 4.33 -2.12
N ASP A 13 -29.83 4.07 -3.12
CA ASP A 13 -28.65 3.25 -2.94
C ASP A 13 -27.61 3.98 -2.08
N LEU A 14 -27.43 5.27 -2.28
CA LEU A 14 -26.53 6.11 -1.48
C LEU A 14 -26.97 6.16 0.00
N ASP A 15 -28.25 6.33 0.29
CA ASP A 15 -28.78 6.28 1.66
C ASP A 15 -28.62 4.91 2.30
N LYS A 16 -28.81 3.85 1.52
CA LYS A 16 -28.54 2.48 1.96
C LYS A 16 -27.08 2.26 2.29
N LEU A 17 -26.14 2.74 1.46
CA LEU A 17 -24.71 2.69 1.74
C LEU A 17 -24.35 3.41 3.03
N GLU A 18 -24.87 4.63 3.24
CA GLU A 18 -24.66 5.41 4.46
C GLU A 18 -25.13 4.64 5.71
N LEU A 19 -26.34 4.07 5.66
CA LEU A 19 -26.90 3.29 6.77
C LEU A 19 -26.00 2.07 7.11
N ILE A 20 -25.51 1.36 6.10
CA ILE A 20 -24.65 0.19 6.30
C ILE A 20 -23.29 0.59 6.87
N VAL A 21 -22.63 1.60 6.28
CA VAL A 21 -21.34 2.11 6.76
C VAL A 21 -21.44 2.62 8.20
N GLY A 22 -22.54 3.31 8.55
CA GLY A 22 -22.79 3.83 9.90
C GLY A 22 -22.94 2.74 10.99
N GLN A 23 -23.16 1.48 10.62
CA GLN A 23 -23.22 0.36 11.57
C GLN A 23 -21.84 -0.25 11.87
N VAL A 24 -20.82 0.05 11.05
CA VAL A 24 -19.47 -0.49 11.24
C VAL A 24 -18.67 0.45 12.15
N THR A 25 -18.51 0.09 13.40
CA THR A 25 -17.91 0.95 14.44
C THR A 25 -16.43 1.27 14.24
N THR A 26 -15.74 0.53 13.37
CA THR A 26 -14.30 0.68 13.07
C THR A 26 -14.00 1.72 11.99
N VAL A 27 -15.04 2.25 11.32
CA VAL A 27 -14.90 3.22 10.23
C VAL A 27 -15.62 4.52 10.52
N GLU A 28 -15.18 5.59 9.89
CA GLU A 28 -15.80 6.92 9.91
C GLU A 28 -16.20 7.29 8.47
N LEU A 29 -17.50 7.56 8.25
CA LEU A 29 -17.95 8.09 6.97
C LEU A 29 -17.50 9.56 6.84
N ARG A 30 -16.60 9.84 5.89
CA ARG A 30 -16.02 11.16 5.69
C ARG A 30 -16.54 11.88 4.46
N LEU A 31 -17.00 11.13 3.48
CA LEU A 31 -17.53 11.65 2.22
C LEU A 31 -18.79 10.90 1.82
N LYS A 32 -19.85 11.64 1.50
CA LYS A 32 -21.06 11.15 0.83
C LYS A 32 -21.29 12.02 -0.40
N ALA A 33 -21.21 11.44 -1.58
CA ALA A 33 -21.34 12.15 -2.86
C ALA A 33 -22.35 11.44 -3.77
N ASN A 34 -22.95 12.17 -4.71
CA ASN A 34 -23.87 11.62 -5.70
C ASN A 34 -23.29 11.60 -7.12
N ASN A 35 -22.03 11.97 -7.28
CA ASN A 35 -21.28 11.94 -8.54
C ASN A 35 -19.79 11.76 -8.29
N ALA A 36 -19.08 11.26 -9.29
CA ALA A 36 -17.65 10.96 -9.17
C ALA A 36 -16.78 12.22 -9.21
N GLU A 37 -17.20 13.30 -9.83
CA GLU A 37 -16.47 14.56 -9.92
C GLU A 37 -16.28 15.19 -8.53
N GLU A 38 -17.31 15.12 -7.69
CA GLU A 38 -17.23 15.59 -6.29
C GLU A 38 -16.22 14.76 -5.49
N VAL A 39 -16.25 13.45 -5.66
CA VAL A 39 -15.27 12.55 -5.00
C VAL A 39 -13.86 12.84 -5.50
N TYR A 40 -13.69 12.98 -6.83
CA TYR A 40 -12.41 13.29 -7.45
C TYR A 40 -11.79 14.57 -6.87
N ALA A 41 -12.56 15.64 -6.76
CA ALA A 41 -12.09 16.90 -6.17
C ALA A 41 -11.72 16.74 -4.69
N PHE A 42 -12.54 16.00 -3.93
CA PHE A 42 -12.33 15.81 -2.50
C PHE A 42 -11.07 14.98 -2.18
N ILE A 43 -10.87 13.84 -2.87
CA ILE A 43 -9.77 12.91 -2.54
C ILE A 43 -8.39 13.44 -2.90
N GLN A 44 -8.28 14.44 -3.76
CA GLN A 44 -7.01 15.11 -4.06
C GLN A 44 -6.47 15.90 -2.86
N GLU A 45 -7.36 16.49 -2.06
CA GLU A 45 -6.99 17.27 -0.87
C GLU A 45 -7.08 16.44 0.41
N THR A 46 -8.06 15.57 0.49
CA THR A 46 -8.35 14.76 1.68
C THR A 46 -8.61 13.30 1.28
N PRO A 47 -7.57 12.48 1.13
CA PRO A 47 -7.74 11.08 0.76
C PRO A 47 -8.52 10.31 1.85
N VAL A 48 -9.35 9.36 1.39
CA VAL A 48 -10.02 8.38 2.26
C VAL A 48 -9.31 7.04 2.19
N ASP A 49 -9.47 6.24 3.22
CA ASP A 49 -8.85 4.90 3.27
C ASP A 49 -9.58 3.90 2.37
N LEU A 50 -10.89 4.04 2.27
CA LEU A 50 -11.76 3.17 1.48
C LEU A 50 -12.80 4.01 0.75
N LEU A 51 -12.95 3.78 -0.55
CA LEU A 51 -14.01 4.35 -1.37
C LEU A 51 -14.98 3.24 -1.79
N ILE A 52 -16.28 3.42 -1.54
CA ILE A 52 -17.36 2.53 -2.02
C ILE A 52 -18.11 3.29 -3.10
N THR A 53 -18.13 2.74 -4.32
CA THR A 53 -18.67 3.45 -5.50
C THR A 53 -19.49 2.54 -6.41
N ASP A 54 -20.54 3.07 -7.01
CA ASP A 54 -21.08 2.44 -8.23
C ASP A 54 -20.09 2.64 -9.39
N ILE A 55 -20.13 1.75 -10.35
CA ILE A 55 -19.32 1.81 -11.57
C ILE A 55 -19.90 2.81 -12.56
N GLU A 56 -21.21 2.72 -12.84
CA GLU A 56 -21.88 3.57 -13.82
C GLU A 56 -22.59 4.73 -13.12
N MET A 57 -22.05 5.92 -13.35
CA MET A 57 -22.64 7.18 -12.94
C MET A 57 -22.60 8.17 -14.10
N PRO A 58 -23.53 9.14 -14.20
CA PRO A 58 -23.47 10.22 -15.20
C PRO A 58 -22.16 11.01 -15.09
N GLY A 59 -21.57 11.39 -16.22
CA GLY A 59 -20.28 12.09 -16.26
C GLY A 59 -19.12 11.13 -16.05
N MET A 60 -18.33 11.33 -15.02
CA MET A 60 -17.24 10.43 -14.65
C MET A 60 -17.79 9.15 -14.02
N SER A 61 -17.38 8.00 -14.53
CA SER A 61 -17.75 6.71 -13.95
C SER A 61 -16.91 6.38 -12.70
N GLY A 62 -17.46 5.54 -11.80
CA GLY A 62 -16.68 5.01 -10.67
C GLY A 62 -15.47 4.18 -11.11
N TYR A 63 -15.52 3.56 -12.29
CA TYR A 63 -14.37 2.89 -12.88
C TYR A 63 -13.23 3.87 -13.21
N GLN A 64 -13.54 5.00 -13.87
CA GLN A 64 -12.56 6.05 -14.18
C GLN A 64 -11.97 6.65 -12.90
N LEU A 65 -12.79 6.79 -11.86
CA LEU A 65 -12.33 7.26 -10.56
C LEU A 65 -11.36 6.25 -9.89
N ALA A 66 -11.66 4.96 -9.97
CA ALA A 66 -10.78 3.90 -9.46
C ALA A 66 -9.47 3.82 -10.27
N ASP A 67 -9.52 3.97 -11.58
CA ASP A 67 -8.35 4.02 -12.47
C ASP A 67 -7.46 5.23 -12.13
N PHE A 68 -8.05 6.40 -11.90
CA PHE A 68 -7.32 7.57 -11.41
C PHE A 68 -6.61 7.32 -10.08
N ILE A 69 -7.29 6.72 -9.10
CA ILE A 69 -6.73 6.34 -7.81
C ILE A 69 -5.53 5.40 -8.00
N HIS A 70 -5.68 4.41 -8.87
CA HIS A 70 -4.65 3.42 -9.18
C HIS A 70 -3.43 4.05 -9.86
N LEU A 71 -3.63 4.84 -10.93
CA LEU A 71 -2.56 5.48 -11.71
C LEU A 71 -1.74 6.48 -10.88
N ASN A 72 -2.37 7.15 -9.92
CA ASN A 72 -1.70 8.11 -9.04
C ASN A 72 -1.14 7.46 -7.75
N ASN A 73 -1.16 6.13 -7.64
CA ASN A 73 -0.70 5.39 -6.46
C ASN A 73 -1.28 5.95 -5.15
N MET A 74 -2.55 6.38 -5.17
CA MET A 74 -3.22 6.89 -3.98
C MET A 74 -3.45 5.76 -2.97
N ASN A 75 -3.30 6.06 -1.68
CA ASN A 75 -3.50 5.07 -0.62
C ASN A 75 -5.00 4.89 -0.26
N THR A 76 -5.85 4.85 -1.29
CA THR A 76 -7.29 4.65 -1.21
C THR A 76 -7.64 3.32 -1.86
N SER A 77 -8.24 2.40 -1.10
CA SER A 77 -8.78 1.16 -1.65
C SER A 77 -10.20 1.37 -2.17
N VAL A 78 -10.63 0.58 -3.15
CA VAL A 78 -11.94 0.72 -3.77
C VAL A 78 -12.77 -0.56 -3.59
N ILE A 79 -14.05 -0.42 -3.24
CA ILE A 79 -15.08 -1.44 -3.37
C ILE A 79 -16.08 -0.97 -4.42
N PHE A 80 -16.32 -1.77 -5.44
CA PHE A 80 -17.42 -1.54 -6.36
C PHE A 80 -18.72 -2.16 -5.84
N VAL A 81 -19.80 -1.38 -5.87
CA VAL A 81 -21.16 -1.82 -5.55
C VAL A 81 -22.05 -1.46 -6.74
N THR A 82 -22.32 -2.40 -7.62
CA THR A 82 -22.90 -2.11 -8.94
C THR A 82 -23.86 -3.17 -9.45
N ALA A 83 -24.79 -2.81 -10.32
CA ALA A 83 -25.65 -3.75 -11.04
C ALA A 83 -24.92 -4.42 -12.23
N LYS A 84 -23.73 -3.98 -12.61
CA LYS A 84 -22.99 -4.49 -13.77
C LYS A 84 -22.11 -5.66 -13.41
N SER A 85 -22.24 -6.78 -14.11
CA SER A 85 -21.37 -7.95 -13.91
C SER A 85 -20.16 -7.98 -14.84
N GLY A 86 -20.20 -7.24 -15.94
CA GLY A 86 -19.16 -7.28 -16.99
C GLY A 86 -17.83 -6.63 -16.64
N TYR A 87 -17.76 -5.82 -15.57
CA TYR A 87 -16.54 -5.12 -15.17
C TYR A 87 -15.66 -5.88 -14.16
N ALA A 88 -16.08 -7.08 -13.73
CA ALA A 88 -15.38 -7.82 -12.69
C ALA A 88 -13.92 -8.16 -13.08
N VAL A 89 -13.64 -8.47 -14.35
CA VAL A 89 -12.28 -8.75 -14.85
C VAL A 89 -11.44 -7.48 -14.82
N HIS A 90 -11.95 -6.36 -15.28
CA HIS A 90 -11.23 -5.07 -15.27
C HIS A 90 -11.03 -4.52 -13.86
N ALA A 91 -11.97 -4.77 -12.95
CA ALA A 91 -11.82 -4.44 -11.54
C ALA A 91 -10.65 -5.18 -10.88
N PHE A 92 -10.39 -6.42 -11.32
CA PHE A 92 -9.24 -7.20 -10.88
C PHE A 92 -7.91 -6.56 -11.33
N GLU A 93 -7.84 -6.00 -12.53
CA GLU A 93 -6.65 -5.29 -13.04
C GLU A 93 -6.35 -4.03 -12.21
N LEU A 94 -7.38 -3.33 -11.72
CA LEU A 94 -7.24 -2.17 -10.84
C LEU A 94 -6.95 -2.56 -9.36
N ASN A 95 -6.83 -3.86 -9.06
CA ASN A 95 -6.59 -4.37 -7.71
C ASN A 95 -7.57 -3.81 -6.66
N VAL A 96 -8.86 -3.68 -7.02
CA VAL A 96 -9.89 -3.23 -6.09
C VAL A 96 -10.05 -4.21 -4.94
N HIS A 97 -10.47 -3.73 -3.78
CA HIS A 97 -10.61 -4.56 -2.58
C HIS A 97 -11.72 -5.60 -2.74
N ASP A 98 -12.84 -5.19 -3.31
CA ASP A 98 -13.99 -6.10 -3.53
C ASP A 98 -14.90 -5.61 -4.66
N TYR A 99 -15.74 -6.54 -5.16
CA TYR A 99 -16.73 -6.31 -6.19
C TYR A 99 -18.07 -6.92 -5.76
N ILE A 100 -19.07 -6.09 -5.54
CA ILE A 100 -20.36 -6.49 -4.99
C ILE A 100 -21.45 -6.17 -6.00
N LEU A 101 -22.17 -7.20 -6.42
CA LEU A 101 -23.31 -7.02 -7.35
C LEU A 101 -24.58 -6.63 -6.62
N LYS A 102 -25.28 -5.63 -7.13
CA LYS A 102 -26.66 -5.30 -6.78
C LYS A 102 -27.62 -6.34 -7.41
N PRO A 103 -28.66 -6.83 -6.70
CA PRO A 103 -28.97 -6.58 -5.30
C PRO A 103 -28.09 -7.39 -4.36
N TYR A 104 -27.66 -6.78 -3.25
CA TYR A 104 -26.85 -7.43 -2.22
C TYR A 104 -27.54 -7.34 -0.85
N ASN A 105 -27.21 -8.28 0.03
CA ASN A 105 -27.58 -8.17 1.44
C ASN A 105 -26.58 -7.28 2.19
N GLN A 106 -27.05 -6.68 3.27
CA GLN A 106 -26.24 -5.77 4.09
C GLN A 106 -24.97 -6.45 4.64
N GLU A 107 -25.10 -7.70 5.11
CA GLU A 107 -24.00 -8.49 5.67
C GLU A 107 -22.83 -8.65 4.69
N ARG A 108 -23.12 -8.77 3.38
CA ARG A 108 -22.09 -8.90 2.33
C ARG A 108 -21.18 -7.67 2.25
N LEU A 109 -21.77 -6.47 2.36
CA LEU A 109 -21.01 -5.21 2.35
C LEU A 109 -20.27 -5.01 3.68
N VAL A 110 -20.92 -5.26 4.81
CA VAL A 110 -20.29 -5.20 6.14
C VAL A 110 -19.07 -6.12 6.20
N GLN A 111 -19.18 -7.38 5.80
CA GLN A 111 -18.05 -8.32 5.73
C GLN A 111 -16.91 -7.83 4.81
N SER A 112 -17.23 -7.14 3.74
CA SER A 112 -16.21 -6.58 2.86
C SER A 112 -15.45 -5.43 3.55
N ILE A 113 -16.15 -4.54 4.25
CA ILE A 113 -15.56 -3.44 5.00
C ILE A 113 -14.72 -3.98 6.18
N GLU A 114 -15.23 -4.98 6.91
CA GLU A 114 -14.51 -5.62 8.02
C GLU A 114 -13.23 -6.31 7.54
N ARG A 115 -13.28 -7.05 6.44
CA ARG A 115 -12.06 -7.63 5.82
C ARG A 115 -11.04 -6.57 5.42
N PHE A 116 -11.49 -5.41 4.99
CA PHE A 116 -10.60 -4.29 4.70
C PHE A 116 -9.98 -3.74 5.98
N THR A 117 -10.77 -3.53 7.04
CA THR A 117 -10.28 -3.07 8.34
C THR A 117 -9.31 -4.06 8.95
N ASP A 118 -9.64 -5.35 8.96
CA ASP A 118 -8.79 -6.42 9.47
C ASP A 118 -7.47 -6.49 8.68
N LYS A 119 -7.52 -6.41 7.36
CA LYS A 119 -6.34 -6.37 6.49
C LYS A 119 -5.49 -5.15 6.75
N LYS A 120 -6.07 -3.99 7.04
CA LYS A 120 -5.36 -2.76 7.33
C LYS A 120 -4.88 -2.69 8.79
N GLU A 121 -5.58 -3.32 9.73
CA GLU A 121 -5.10 -3.53 11.10
C GLU A 121 -4.06 -4.65 11.16
N ALA A 122 -4.24 -5.74 10.42
CA ALA A 122 -3.19 -6.73 10.15
C ALA A 122 -2.04 -6.09 9.38
N GLY A 123 -2.29 -5.07 8.54
CA GLY A 123 -1.27 -4.21 7.93
C GLY A 123 -0.47 -3.39 8.95
N LYS A 124 -1.02 -3.08 10.12
CA LYS A 124 -0.24 -2.62 11.29
C LYS A 124 0.62 -3.73 11.90
N ILE A 125 0.22 -5.00 11.74
CA ILE A 125 1.05 -6.19 12.02
C ILE A 125 1.94 -6.52 10.82
N THR A 126 1.55 -6.20 9.56
CA THR A 126 2.38 -6.31 8.35
C THR A 126 3.49 -5.26 8.27
N GLY A 127 3.40 -4.19 9.06
CA GLY A 127 4.55 -3.30 9.35
C GLY A 127 5.68 -4.00 10.11
N ARG A 128 5.65 -5.35 10.20
CA ARG A 128 6.67 -6.16 10.87
C ARG A 128 7.22 -7.22 9.94
N LEU A 129 8.54 -7.37 9.97
CA LEU A 129 9.25 -8.45 9.30
C LEU A 129 9.50 -9.57 10.31
N PHE A 130 9.17 -10.80 9.91
CA PHE A 130 9.43 -12.00 10.72
C PHE A 130 10.65 -12.72 10.17
N ILE A 131 11.67 -12.91 10.99
CA ILE A 131 12.87 -13.64 10.60
C ILE A 131 13.20 -14.75 11.61
N ARG A 132 13.92 -15.76 11.15
CA ARG A 132 14.56 -16.73 12.03
C ARG A 132 16.03 -16.35 12.21
N SER A 133 16.44 -16.12 13.46
CA SER A 133 17.80 -15.75 13.86
C SER A 133 18.24 -16.63 15.03
N GLY A 134 19.30 -17.41 14.85
CA GLY A 134 19.86 -18.25 15.93
C GLY A 134 18.91 -19.29 16.53
N GLY A 135 17.81 -19.65 15.86
CA GLY A 135 16.77 -20.55 16.36
C GLY A 135 15.53 -19.83 16.89
N ASP A 136 15.61 -18.53 17.12
CA ASP A 136 14.50 -17.69 17.58
C ASP A 136 13.69 -17.11 16.41
N LEU A 137 12.41 -16.84 16.66
CA LEU A 137 11.56 -16.04 15.79
C LEU A 137 11.66 -14.58 16.25
N VAL A 138 12.31 -13.74 15.44
CA VAL A 138 12.48 -12.32 15.72
C VAL A 138 11.47 -11.52 14.90
N ILE A 139 10.85 -10.53 15.54
CA ILE A 139 9.86 -9.64 14.94
C ILE A 139 10.45 -8.23 14.88
N ILE A 140 10.67 -7.73 13.67
CA ILE A 140 11.29 -6.42 13.42
C ILE A 140 10.26 -5.48 12.84
N PRO A 141 9.99 -4.29 13.43
CA PRO A 141 9.20 -3.26 12.79
C PRO A 141 9.86 -2.82 11.48
N LYS A 142 9.14 -2.82 10.36
CA LYS A 142 9.70 -2.51 9.04
C LYS A 142 10.15 -1.05 8.93
N ASP A 143 9.47 -0.15 9.64
CA ASP A 143 9.83 1.26 9.76
C ASP A 143 11.15 1.49 10.49
N GLU A 144 11.63 0.54 11.28
CA GLU A 144 12.95 0.58 11.91
C GLU A 144 14.08 0.04 11.00
N ILE A 145 13.75 -0.64 9.90
CA ILE A 145 14.74 -1.24 8.99
C ILE A 145 15.35 -0.17 8.11
N ILE A 146 16.68 -0.01 8.19
CA ILE A 146 17.45 0.94 7.37
C ILE A 146 17.82 0.30 6.04
N PHE A 147 18.42 -0.89 6.07
CA PHE A 147 18.75 -1.67 4.87
C PHE A 147 19.04 -3.13 5.23
N LEU A 148 19.03 -3.98 4.20
CA LEU A 148 19.42 -5.37 4.30
C LEU A 148 20.62 -5.63 3.40
N GLU A 149 21.56 -6.44 3.90
CA GLU A 149 22.77 -6.82 3.18
C GLU A 149 22.92 -8.34 3.11
N ARG A 150 23.15 -8.88 1.91
CA ARG A 150 23.47 -10.29 1.72
C ARG A 150 24.98 -10.51 1.78
N THR A 151 25.46 -11.22 2.80
CA THR A 151 26.85 -11.59 2.96
C THR A 151 26.98 -13.12 3.03
N GLY A 152 27.45 -13.72 1.92
CA GLY A 152 27.57 -15.18 1.83
C GLY A 152 26.22 -15.89 1.98
N ARG A 153 26.05 -16.66 3.04
CA ARG A 153 24.83 -17.46 3.31
C ARG A 153 23.81 -16.77 4.19
N THR A 154 24.14 -15.63 4.79
CA THR A 154 23.27 -14.88 5.71
C THR A 154 22.84 -13.57 5.08
N THR A 155 21.69 -13.06 5.50
CA THR A 155 21.24 -11.70 5.24
C THR A 155 21.25 -10.96 6.57
N THR A 156 21.99 -9.87 6.63
CA THR A 156 22.07 -8.96 7.77
C THR A 156 21.02 -7.88 7.60
N ILE A 157 20.21 -7.66 8.63
CA ILE A 157 19.17 -6.64 8.69
C ILE A 157 19.65 -5.54 9.62
N HIS A 158 19.93 -4.37 9.08
CA HIS A 158 20.34 -3.19 9.84
C HIS A 158 19.12 -2.37 10.20
N THR A 159 18.88 -2.14 11.48
CA THR A 159 17.78 -1.33 11.99
C THR A 159 18.30 -0.10 12.73
N THR A 160 17.41 0.78 13.14
CA THR A 160 17.72 1.96 13.94
C THR A 160 18.18 1.62 15.35
N LYS A 161 17.93 0.39 15.83
CA LYS A 161 18.24 -0.04 17.20
C LYS A 161 19.28 -1.15 17.25
N ASP A 162 19.09 -2.18 16.42
CA ASP A 162 19.85 -3.43 16.47
C ASP A 162 20.21 -3.92 15.07
N ILE A 163 21.08 -4.94 15.02
CA ILE A 163 21.44 -5.67 13.80
C ILE A 163 21.04 -7.13 14.00
N PHE A 164 20.31 -7.68 13.03
CA PHE A 164 19.87 -9.07 13.04
C PHE A 164 20.44 -9.83 11.86
N GLU A 165 20.57 -11.16 12.01
CA GLU A 165 21.00 -12.04 10.94
C GLU A 165 19.93 -13.11 10.65
N SER A 166 19.71 -13.42 9.39
CA SER A 166 18.79 -14.46 8.93
C SER A 166 19.43 -15.29 7.83
N TYR A 167 19.09 -16.58 7.78
CA TYR A 167 19.45 -17.45 6.65
C TYR A 167 18.54 -17.29 5.43
N GLN A 168 17.42 -16.56 5.57
CA GLN A 168 16.55 -16.24 4.45
C GLN A 168 17.30 -15.42 3.40
N SER A 169 17.02 -15.71 2.13
CA SER A 169 17.63 -14.96 1.04
C SER A 169 17.10 -13.53 1.00
N LEU A 170 17.87 -12.62 0.40
CA LEU A 170 17.44 -11.23 0.24
C LEU A 170 16.18 -11.11 -0.63
N GLY A 171 15.94 -12.05 -1.57
CA GLY A 171 14.72 -12.08 -2.38
C GLY A 171 13.49 -12.52 -1.60
N GLU A 172 13.61 -13.50 -0.69
CA GLU A 172 12.52 -13.90 0.21
C GLU A 172 12.12 -12.74 1.12
N LEU A 173 13.10 -12.07 1.76
CA LEU A 173 12.85 -10.93 2.63
C LEU A 173 12.26 -9.73 1.89
N GLU A 174 12.70 -9.47 0.66
CA GLU A 174 12.12 -8.47 -0.24
C GLU A 174 10.64 -8.77 -0.54
N GLY A 175 10.32 -10.05 -0.80
CA GLY A 175 8.95 -10.52 -0.98
C GLY A 175 8.07 -10.39 0.27
N ASP A 176 8.65 -10.54 1.48
CA ASP A 176 7.95 -10.39 2.75
C ASP A 176 7.73 -8.92 3.14
N ILE A 177 8.67 -8.04 2.76
CA ILE A 177 8.56 -6.60 3.05
C ILE A 177 7.48 -5.94 2.20
N ARG A 178 7.49 -6.10 0.87
CA ARG A 178 6.49 -5.61 -0.11
C ARG A 178 6.06 -4.15 0.05
N GLU A 179 6.95 -3.29 0.48
CA GLU A 179 6.68 -1.85 0.64
C GLU A 179 7.45 -1.05 -0.41
N SER A 180 6.81 -0.04 -1.02
CA SER A 180 7.38 0.78 -2.10
C SER A 180 8.64 1.56 -1.69
N MET A 181 8.83 1.78 -0.39
CA MET A 181 10.03 2.44 0.14
C MET A 181 11.27 1.55 0.15
N PHE A 182 11.11 0.23 0.00
CA PHE A 182 12.23 -0.71 -0.06
C PHE A 182 12.60 -1.02 -1.49
N ILE A 183 13.83 -0.68 -1.87
CA ILE A 183 14.31 -0.82 -3.24
C ILE A 183 15.56 -1.70 -3.28
N ARG A 184 15.54 -2.68 -4.20
CA ARG A 184 16.74 -3.47 -4.52
C ARG A 184 17.75 -2.57 -5.22
N SER A 185 18.71 -2.04 -4.47
CA SER A 185 19.73 -1.10 -4.99
C SER A 185 20.91 -1.80 -5.64
N HIS A 186 21.21 -3.03 -5.21
CA HIS A 186 22.29 -3.88 -5.70
C HIS A 186 21.91 -5.35 -5.53
N ARG A 187 22.61 -6.27 -6.21
CA ARG A 187 22.37 -7.72 -6.03
C ARG A 187 22.45 -8.18 -4.56
N SER A 188 23.22 -7.46 -3.73
CA SER A 188 23.42 -7.77 -2.31
C SER A 188 22.76 -6.80 -1.35
N PHE A 189 22.05 -5.78 -1.83
CA PHE A 189 21.46 -4.74 -0.97
C PHE A 189 20.01 -4.45 -1.30
N LEU A 190 19.18 -4.38 -0.26
CA LEU A 190 17.82 -3.85 -0.26
C LEU A 190 17.81 -2.64 0.69
N ILE A 191 17.51 -1.45 0.22
CA ILE A 191 17.59 -0.21 0.99
C ILE A 191 16.21 0.37 1.24
N ASN A 192 16.01 0.98 2.40
CA ASN A 192 14.83 1.77 2.71
C ASN A 192 15.13 3.25 2.36
N LEU A 193 14.39 3.79 1.41
CA LEU A 193 14.58 5.17 0.92
C LEU A 193 14.34 6.23 1.99
N GLN A 194 13.55 5.96 3.02
CA GLN A 194 13.28 6.89 4.12
C GLN A 194 14.56 7.27 4.90
N TYR A 195 15.53 6.36 4.95
CA TYR A 195 16.78 6.58 5.68
C TYR A 195 17.93 7.06 4.79
N VAL A 196 17.73 7.16 3.48
CA VAL A 196 18.79 7.59 2.56
C VAL A 196 19.08 9.08 2.75
N LYS A 197 20.32 9.39 3.14
CA LYS A 197 20.81 10.76 3.33
C LYS A 197 21.49 11.33 2.09
N ARG A 198 22.33 10.51 1.44
CA ARG A 198 23.06 10.89 0.22
C ARG A 198 23.64 9.69 -0.49
N PHE A 199 23.99 9.91 -1.75
CA PHE A 199 24.77 8.99 -2.57
C PHE A 199 26.17 9.59 -2.78
N THR A 200 27.22 8.76 -2.63
CA THR A 200 28.62 9.17 -2.82
C THR A 200 29.26 8.27 -3.86
N GLU A 201 30.00 8.83 -4.80
CA GLU A 201 30.66 8.04 -5.83
C GLU A 201 31.65 7.03 -5.20
N TYR A 202 31.49 5.76 -5.51
CA TYR A 202 32.36 4.67 -5.06
C TYR A 202 33.23 4.15 -6.21
N SER A 203 32.63 4.02 -7.40
CA SER A 203 33.32 3.58 -8.61
C SER A 203 32.60 4.10 -9.85
N LYS A 204 33.18 3.86 -11.05
CA LYS A 204 32.55 4.23 -12.33
C LYS A 204 31.14 3.65 -12.53
N LYS A 205 30.78 2.56 -11.81
CA LYS A 205 29.52 1.82 -11.99
C LYS A 205 28.63 1.76 -10.76
N SER A 206 29.10 2.26 -9.59
CA SER A 206 28.37 2.15 -8.32
C SER A 206 28.62 3.35 -7.41
N PHE A 207 27.65 3.59 -6.55
CA PHE A 207 27.68 4.64 -5.52
C PHE A 207 27.45 3.99 -4.15
N GLU A 208 28.07 4.54 -3.12
CA GLU A 208 27.73 4.27 -1.73
C GLU A 208 26.45 5.00 -1.37
N VAL A 209 25.56 4.31 -0.67
CA VAL A 209 24.38 4.87 -0.02
C VAL A 209 24.73 5.15 1.42
N VAL A 210 24.64 6.40 1.82
CA VAL A 210 24.83 6.86 3.21
C VAL A 210 23.46 7.08 3.82
N PHE A 211 23.23 6.53 5.01
CA PHE A 211 21.97 6.58 5.71
C PHE A 211 22.00 7.52 6.92
N GLU A 212 20.83 7.92 7.38
CA GLU A 212 20.62 8.46 8.72
C GLU A 212 20.53 7.31 9.72
N GLY A 213 21.01 7.54 10.94
CA GLY A 213 20.91 6.56 12.05
C GLY A 213 21.95 5.43 12.05
N THR A 214 22.84 5.33 11.05
CA THR A 214 23.91 4.32 11.04
C THR A 214 25.17 4.82 10.34
N SER A 215 26.34 4.30 10.72
CA SER A 215 27.61 4.50 10.01
C SER A 215 27.82 3.48 8.87
N GLN A 216 27.00 2.43 8.82
CA GLN A 216 27.07 1.40 7.80
C GLN A 216 26.56 1.96 6.46
N LYS A 217 27.04 1.37 5.36
CA LYS A 217 26.73 1.83 4.01
C LYS A 217 26.25 0.67 3.16
N ALA A 218 25.41 0.97 2.18
CA ALA A 218 25.04 0.05 1.13
C ALA A 218 25.61 0.49 -0.22
N LEU A 219 25.43 -0.33 -1.24
CA LEU A 219 25.79 0.02 -2.62
C LEU A 219 24.53 0.15 -3.47
N VAL A 220 24.58 1.08 -4.42
CA VAL A 220 23.61 1.24 -5.50
C VAL A 220 24.31 1.27 -6.84
N THR A 221 23.77 0.57 -7.84
CA THR A 221 24.31 0.63 -9.20
C THR A 221 23.95 1.96 -9.85
N LYS A 222 24.80 2.43 -10.80
CA LYS A 222 24.55 3.68 -11.54
C LYS A 222 23.22 3.68 -12.27
N GLU A 223 22.84 2.54 -12.86
CA GLU A 223 21.55 2.36 -13.52
C GLU A 223 20.38 2.52 -12.54
N LYS A 224 20.48 1.87 -11.37
CA LYS A 224 19.44 1.94 -10.37
C LYS A 224 19.35 3.32 -9.71
N LEU A 225 20.49 4.01 -9.53
CA LEU A 225 20.50 5.39 -9.05
C LEU A 225 19.76 6.33 -10.01
N LYS A 226 19.97 6.18 -11.31
CA LYS A 226 19.22 6.94 -12.32
C LYS A 226 17.72 6.70 -12.22
N TYR A 227 17.31 5.43 -12.11
CA TYR A 227 15.90 5.07 -11.89
C TYR A 227 15.32 5.71 -10.62
N LEU A 228 16.07 5.74 -9.51
CA LEU A 228 15.64 6.37 -8.27
C LEU A 228 15.45 7.89 -8.43
N GLN A 229 16.35 8.56 -9.14
CA GLN A 229 16.25 9.99 -9.43
C GLN A 229 15.02 10.36 -10.27
N GLU A 230 14.64 9.50 -11.21
CA GLU A 230 13.50 9.74 -12.11
C GLU A 230 12.14 9.43 -11.45
N ASN A 231 12.10 8.58 -10.41
CA ASN A 231 10.82 8.07 -9.86
C ASN A 231 10.56 8.42 -8.39
N TYR A 232 11.59 8.84 -7.63
CA TYR A 232 11.46 9.05 -6.17
C TYR A 232 12.05 10.36 -5.66
N PHE A 233 12.84 11.06 -6.44
CA PHE A 233 13.48 12.34 -6.10
C PHE A 233 13.29 13.36 -7.21
#